data_f2da4935d3855b0b3e976b04599323e5
#
_entry.id   f2da4935d3855b0b3e976b04599323e5
#
_cell.length_a   1.000
_cell.length_b   1.000
_cell.length_c   1.000
_cell.angle_alpha   90.00
_cell.angle_beta   90.00
_cell.angle_gamma   90.00
#
_symmetry.space_group_name_H-M   'P 1'
#
loop_
_entity.id
_entity.type
_entity.pdbx_description
1 polymer ?
#
loop_
_entity_poly.entity_id
_entity_poly.type
_entity_poly.pdbx_seq_one_letter_code
_entity_poly.pdbx_strand_id
1 'polypeptide(L)'
;MQPYQVLLLIAAYFGVLVLISYLTGKGGSNSEFFRANKQAPWYLVAFGMIGASLSGVTFISIPGTVESDNFSYFQVVLGYTIGYAVIGQVLLPLYYRMNLTSIYTYLGDRFGIASYKTGASFFLLSRVVGSSFRLFLVANVLQLIVFDSMGVPYYVTVSITISLIWLYTFKSGIKTIVWTDTLQTFFMLLALGITIYFISKDLQISNIFNYLSESNYSRIFFFDDWRSKDHFVKQFLSGAFIAIVMTGLDQDMMQKNLTCRTLKDAQKNMFWFTIVLVVANLCFLTLGVLLTDYADVNGITETKDDLFPAIAMSGKLGLGVAIFFLLGLIAAAYSSADSALTALTTSFSIDILEIDKKYSEEKQVRIRKRIHILFSLVLIVVMLIFNYAIADKSVINKLFQFAGYTYGPLLGLYAFGLFTQWKVRDALVPIIALAAPILSYFISINSLQWFGFEFGFFILILNGLLTFLGLVLARR
;
A
#
# COMPACT_ATOMS: atom_id res chain seq x y z
N MET A 1 11.84 6.05 -25.83
CA MET A 1 10.53 6.42 -26.44
C MET A 1 10.43 7.95 -26.55
N GLN A 2 9.70 8.45 -27.55
CA GLN A 2 9.40 9.87 -27.63
C GLN A 2 8.25 10.22 -26.66
N PRO A 3 8.22 11.42 -26.04
CA PRO A 3 7.20 11.80 -25.06
C PRO A 3 5.75 11.59 -25.52
N TYR A 4 5.45 11.91 -26.80
CA TYR A 4 4.11 11.72 -27.35
C TYR A 4 3.70 10.23 -27.44
N GLN A 5 4.64 9.31 -27.64
CA GLN A 5 4.36 7.86 -27.64
C GLN A 5 4.00 7.37 -26.24
N VAL A 6 4.65 7.92 -25.21
CA VAL A 6 4.32 7.63 -23.81
C VAL A 6 2.93 8.16 -23.46
N LEU A 7 2.60 9.37 -23.87
CA LEU A 7 1.26 9.94 -23.68
C LEU A 7 0.17 9.12 -24.39
N LEU A 8 0.43 8.65 -25.60
CA LEU A 8 -0.50 7.78 -26.33
C LEU A 8 -0.71 6.44 -25.59
N LEU A 9 0.35 5.85 -25.06
CA LEU A 9 0.30 4.64 -24.26
C LEU A 9 -0.54 4.84 -23.00
N ILE A 10 -0.29 5.95 -22.27
CA ILE A 10 -1.07 6.34 -21.09
C ILE A 10 -2.55 6.50 -21.45
N ALA A 11 -2.85 7.25 -22.52
CA ALA A 11 -4.22 7.48 -22.96
C ALA A 11 -4.94 6.18 -23.37
N ALA A 12 -4.26 5.29 -24.08
CA ALA A 12 -4.81 3.97 -24.44
C ALA A 12 -5.10 3.11 -23.19
N TYR A 13 -4.15 3.06 -22.24
CA TYR A 13 -4.32 2.35 -20.99
C TYR A 13 -5.52 2.87 -20.18
N PHE A 14 -5.62 4.20 -20.01
CA PHE A 14 -6.77 4.81 -19.34
C PHE A 14 -8.08 4.62 -20.09
N GLY A 15 -8.05 4.62 -21.41
CA GLY A 15 -9.21 4.28 -22.24
C GLY A 15 -9.78 2.89 -21.88
N VAL A 16 -8.91 1.92 -21.67
CA VAL A 16 -9.30 0.57 -21.21
C VAL A 16 -9.89 0.60 -19.80
N LEU A 17 -9.28 1.33 -18.84
CA LEU A 17 -9.82 1.44 -17.47
C LEU A 17 -11.21 2.11 -17.45
N VAL A 18 -11.39 3.18 -18.22
CA VAL A 18 -12.69 3.87 -18.36
C VAL A 18 -13.73 2.94 -19.01
N LEU A 19 -13.34 2.17 -20.02
CA LEU A 19 -14.21 1.17 -20.64
C LEU A 19 -14.65 0.10 -19.63
N ILE A 20 -13.72 -0.44 -18.82
CA ILE A 20 -14.05 -1.38 -17.75
C ILE A 20 -15.00 -0.72 -16.74
N SER A 21 -14.76 0.52 -16.35
CA SER A 21 -15.65 1.27 -15.45
C SER A 21 -17.05 1.44 -16.02
N TYR A 22 -17.15 1.71 -17.32
CA TYR A 22 -18.45 1.82 -18.00
C TYR A 22 -19.20 0.48 -18.04
N LEU A 23 -18.51 -0.61 -18.35
CA LEU A 23 -19.11 -1.95 -18.45
C LEU A 23 -19.54 -2.50 -17.08
N THR A 24 -18.77 -2.22 -16.02
CA THR A 24 -19.03 -2.74 -14.67
C THR A 24 -19.97 -1.84 -13.85
N GLY A 25 -20.05 -0.56 -14.19
CA GLY A 25 -20.70 0.50 -13.41
C GLY A 25 -22.17 0.78 -13.75
N LYS A 26 -23.00 -0.22 -13.97
CA LYS A 26 -24.39 -0.03 -14.43
C LYS A 26 -25.35 0.61 -13.41
N GLY A 27 -25.12 0.52 -12.09
CA GLY A 27 -26.08 0.95 -11.06
C GLY A 27 -25.70 2.22 -10.30
N GLY A 28 -24.46 2.40 -9.91
CA GLY A 28 -23.98 3.54 -9.12
C GLY A 28 -24.56 3.63 -7.71
N SER A 29 -25.17 2.55 -7.17
CA SER A 29 -25.73 2.48 -5.83
C SER A 29 -24.63 2.52 -4.74
N ASN A 30 -25.00 2.87 -3.52
CA ASN A 30 -24.07 2.84 -2.39
C ASN A 30 -23.60 1.42 -2.05
N SER A 31 -24.48 0.40 -2.21
CA SER A 31 -24.09 -1.00 -2.01
C SER A 31 -23.04 -1.47 -3.02
N GLU A 32 -23.14 -1.04 -4.28
CA GLU A 32 -22.12 -1.32 -5.31
C GLU A 32 -20.81 -0.61 -4.98
N PHE A 33 -20.90 0.67 -4.59
CA PHE A 33 -19.72 1.49 -4.29
C PHE A 33 -18.95 0.99 -3.06
N PHE A 34 -19.65 0.64 -1.98
CA PHE A 34 -19.00 0.27 -0.72
C PHE A 34 -18.68 -1.21 -0.59
N ARG A 35 -19.45 -2.12 -1.21
CA ARG A 35 -19.37 -3.58 -0.98
C ARG A 35 -19.40 -4.44 -2.24
N ALA A 36 -19.47 -3.86 -3.46
CA ALA A 36 -19.69 -4.63 -4.71
C ALA A 36 -20.84 -5.65 -4.59
N ASN A 37 -21.89 -5.34 -3.84
CA ASN A 37 -23.02 -6.20 -3.51
C ASN A 37 -22.64 -7.57 -2.88
N LYS A 38 -21.42 -7.74 -2.35
CA LYS A 38 -20.86 -9.01 -1.84
C LYS A 38 -20.92 -10.15 -2.85
N GLN A 39 -20.57 -9.88 -4.10
CA GLN A 39 -20.66 -10.85 -5.20
C GLN A 39 -19.34 -11.03 -5.97
N ALA A 40 -18.25 -10.43 -5.50
CA ALA A 40 -16.96 -10.52 -6.15
C ALA A 40 -16.39 -11.96 -6.04
N PRO A 41 -15.95 -12.57 -7.16
CA PRO A 41 -15.26 -13.86 -7.11
C PRO A 41 -13.95 -13.75 -6.36
N TRP A 42 -13.67 -14.68 -5.44
CA TRP A 42 -12.51 -14.64 -4.57
C TRP A 42 -11.17 -14.56 -5.32
N TYR A 43 -11.05 -15.21 -6.47
CA TYR A 43 -9.82 -15.21 -7.28
C TYR A 43 -9.55 -13.84 -7.93
N LEU A 44 -10.58 -13.10 -8.34
CA LEU A 44 -10.42 -11.73 -8.83
C LEU A 44 -10.01 -10.79 -7.68
N VAL A 45 -10.61 -10.98 -6.50
CA VAL A 45 -10.25 -10.20 -5.31
C VAL A 45 -8.80 -10.49 -4.92
N ALA A 46 -8.37 -11.77 -4.91
CA ALA A 46 -6.99 -12.16 -4.60
C ALA A 46 -6.01 -11.49 -5.56
N PHE A 47 -6.26 -11.61 -6.85
CA PHE A 47 -5.38 -11.06 -7.87
C PHE A 47 -5.35 -9.52 -7.82
N GLY A 48 -6.50 -8.86 -7.64
CA GLY A 48 -6.58 -7.40 -7.48
C GLY A 48 -5.91 -6.90 -6.19
N MET A 49 -6.04 -7.63 -5.08
CA MET A 49 -5.36 -7.28 -3.83
C MET A 49 -3.83 -7.36 -3.95
N ILE A 50 -3.29 -8.27 -4.77
CA ILE A 50 -1.86 -8.35 -5.05
C ILE A 50 -1.38 -7.01 -5.64
N GLY A 51 -2.04 -6.49 -6.67
CA GLY A 51 -1.69 -5.20 -7.29
C GLY A 51 -1.78 -4.02 -6.33
N ALA A 52 -2.81 -3.98 -5.49
CA ALA A 52 -2.96 -2.93 -4.48
C ALA A 52 -1.89 -3.00 -3.37
N SER A 53 -1.40 -4.20 -3.04
CA SER A 53 -0.33 -4.40 -2.08
C SER A 53 1.05 -4.15 -2.68
N LEU A 54 1.31 -4.70 -3.89
CA LEU A 54 2.50 -4.46 -4.69
C LEU A 54 2.38 -3.10 -5.40
N SER A 55 2.44 -2.03 -4.65
CA SER A 55 2.27 -0.65 -5.16
C SER A 55 3.46 -0.19 -6.02
N GLY A 56 3.39 1.04 -6.55
CA GLY A 56 4.51 1.69 -7.23
C GLY A 56 5.79 1.75 -6.40
N VAL A 57 5.67 1.83 -5.07
CA VAL A 57 6.81 1.73 -4.14
C VAL A 57 7.45 0.33 -4.23
N THR A 58 6.67 -0.74 -4.23
CA THR A 58 7.21 -2.10 -4.42
C THR A 58 7.90 -2.24 -5.78
N PHE A 59 7.26 -1.70 -6.83
CA PHE A 59 7.74 -1.82 -8.20
C PHE A 59 9.09 -1.12 -8.44
N ILE A 60 9.30 0.03 -7.81
CA ILE A 60 10.50 0.87 -7.99
C ILE A 60 11.50 0.68 -6.84
N SER A 61 11.03 0.83 -5.58
CA SER A 61 11.95 0.95 -4.44
C SER A 61 12.50 -0.38 -3.96
N ILE A 62 11.75 -1.50 -4.05
CA ILE A 62 12.29 -2.80 -3.61
C ILE A 62 13.51 -3.22 -4.43
N PRO A 63 13.46 -3.21 -5.78
CA PRO A 63 14.66 -3.46 -6.56
C PRO A 63 15.77 -2.45 -6.28
N GLY A 64 15.44 -1.18 -6.10
CA GLY A 64 16.40 -0.11 -5.86
C GLY A 64 17.13 -0.16 -4.52
N THR A 65 16.61 -0.89 -3.52
CA THR A 65 17.26 -1.04 -2.21
C THR A 65 18.23 -2.22 -2.14
N VAL A 66 18.26 -3.11 -3.13
CA VAL A 66 19.05 -4.34 -3.09
C VAL A 66 20.55 -4.07 -2.99
N GLU A 67 21.06 -3.06 -3.69
CA GLU A 67 22.45 -2.65 -3.62
C GLU A 67 22.92 -2.34 -2.19
N SER A 68 22.07 -1.63 -1.40
CA SER A 68 22.42 -1.20 -0.04
C SER A 68 22.03 -2.20 1.05
N ASP A 69 20.88 -2.87 0.89
CA ASP A 69 20.21 -3.63 1.95
C ASP A 69 20.16 -5.15 1.65
N ASN A 70 20.72 -5.58 0.52
CA ASN A 70 20.63 -6.98 0.05
C ASN A 70 19.17 -7.47 -0.01
N PHE A 71 18.93 -8.72 0.36
CA PHE A 71 17.57 -9.27 0.49
C PHE A 71 16.99 -9.14 1.90
N SER A 72 17.47 -8.18 2.72
CA SER A 72 16.98 -8.00 4.09
C SER A 72 15.47 -7.78 4.15
N TYR A 73 14.89 -7.07 3.17
CA TYR A 73 13.45 -6.87 3.06
C TYR A 73 12.65 -8.18 2.96
N PHE A 74 13.25 -9.26 2.46
CA PHE A 74 12.56 -10.55 2.42
C PHE A 74 12.23 -11.11 3.79
N GLN A 75 13.00 -10.75 4.81
CA GLN A 75 12.69 -11.10 6.21
C GLN A 75 11.34 -10.48 6.66
N VAL A 76 11.06 -9.25 6.23
CA VAL A 76 9.75 -8.59 6.46
C VAL A 76 8.64 -9.34 5.73
N VAL A 77 8.90 -9.73 4.47
CA VAL A 77 7.93 -10.49 3.64
C VAL A 77 7.63 -11.86 4.24
N LEU A 78 8.61 -12.54 4.82
CA LEU A 78 8.37 -13.76 5.59
C LEU A 78 7.48 -13.52 6.80
N GLY A 79 7.66 -12.39 7.50
CA GLY A 79 6.78 -11.94 8.57
C GLY A 79 5.33 -11.75 8.11
N TYR A 80 5.11 -11.23 6.90
CA TYR A 80 3.76 -11.05 6.34
C TYR A 80 2.94 -12.34 6.36
N THR A 81 3.55 -13.50 6.18
CA THR A 81 2.84 -14.80 6.17
C THR A 81 2.11 -15.05 7.49
N ILE A 82 2.74 -14.72 8.61
CA ILE A 82 2.12 -14.80 9.94
C ILE A 82 1.00 -13.78 10.08
N GLY A 83 1.25 -12.53 9.67
CA GLY A 83 0.25 -11.46 9.73
C GLY A 83 -1.01 -11.80 8.92
N TYR A 84 -0.86 -12.32 7.71
CA TYR A 84 -1.99 -12.73 6.87
C TYR A 84 -2.72 -13.95 7.40
N ALA A 85 -2.02 -14.89 8.06
CA ALA A 85 -2.66 -16.00 8.78
C ALA A 85 -3.55 -15.48 9.92
N VAL A 86 -3.08 -14.51 10.70
CA VAL A 86 -3.88 -13.84 11.75
C VAL A 86 -5.10 -13.14 11.14
N ILE A 87 -4.94 -12.42 10.04
CA ILE A 87 -6.08 -11.77 9.35
C ILE A 87 -7.11 -12.83 8.94
N GLY A 88 -6.67 -13.90 8.27
CA GLY A 88 -7.55 -14.95 7.78
C GLY A 88 -8.30 -15.71 8.87
N GLN A 89 -7.67 -15.93 10.02
CA GLN A 89 -8.21 -16.78 11.09
C GLN A 89 -8.86 -16.00 12.24
N VAL A 90 -8.51 -14.73 12.45
CA VAL A 90 -9.02 -13.94 13.58
C VAL A 90 -9.87 -12.76 13.08
N LEU A 91 -9.32 -11.90 12.20
CA LEU A 91 -10.01 -10.67 11.82
C LEU A 91 -11.15 -10.89 10.83
N LEU A 92 -10.96 -11.70 9.80
CA LEU A 92 -12.04 -11.98 8.84
C LEU A 92 -13.25 -12.68 9.48
N PRO A 93 -13.10 -13.72 10.33
CA PRO A 93 -14.23 -14.27 11.08
C PRO A 93 -14.98 -13.23 11.91
N LEU A 94 -14.27 -12.32 12.58
CA LEU A 94 -14.87 -11.22 13.32
C LEU A 94 -15.71 -10.31 12.41
N TYR A 95 -15.13 -9.83 11.33
CA TYR A 95 -15.77 -8.88 10.42
C TYR A 95 -16.98 -9.47 9.68
N TYR A 96 -16.88 -10.74 9.26
CA TYR A 96 -18.00 -11.45 8.63
C TYR A 96 -19.14 -11.74 9.61
N ARG A 97 -18.84 -12.15 10.85
CA ARG A 97 -19.84 -12.38 11.90
C ARG A 97 -20.62 -11.10 12.23
N MET A 98 -19.93 -9.95 12.29
CA MET A 98 -20.55 -8.66 12.57
C MET A 98 -21.16 -8.01 11.32
N ASN A 99 -21.00 -8.60 10.13
CA ASN A 99 -21.50 -8.09 8.85
C ASN A 99 -21.08 -6.63 8.56
N LEU A 100 -19.84 -6.28 8.85
CA LEU A 100 -19.35 -4.91 8.79
C LEU A 100 -19.28 -4.35 7.37
N THR A 101 -19.55 -3.04 7.23
CA THR A 101 -19.17 -2.22 6.06
C THR A 101 -17.88 -1.49 6.32
N SER A 102 -17.76 -0.86 7.49
CA SER A 102 -16.52 -0.32 8.01
C SER A 102 -16.02 -1.20 9.14
N ILE A 103 -14.74 -1.54 9.10
CA ILE A 103 -14.10 -2.35 10.14
C ILE A 103 -14.05 -1.60 11.48
N TYR A 104 -14.05 -0.26 11.46
CA TYR A 104 -13.98 0.56 12.68
C TYR A 104 -15.26 0.54 13.51
N THR A 105 -16.38 0.12 12.94
CA THR A 105 -17.63 -0.12 13.70
C THR A 105 -17.39 -1.07 14.88
N TYR A 106 -16.48 -2.06 14.73
CA TYR A 106 -16.06 -2.91 15.84
C TYR A 106 -15.60 -2.13 17.08
N LEU A 107 -14.81 -1.07 16.89
CA LEU A 107 -14.34 -0.23 18.00
C LEU A 107 -15.50 0.52 18.68
N GLY A 108 -16.51 0.92 17.90
CA GLY A 108 -17.73 1.54 18.40
C GLY A 108 -18.53 0.59 19.31
N ASP A 109 -18.78 -0.61 18.84
CA ASP A 109 -19.52 -1.63 19.58
C ASP A 109 -18.75 -2.12 20.80
N ARG A 110 -17.42 -2.13 20.75
CA ARG A 110 -16.56 -2.63 21.82
C ARG A 110 -16.30 -1.62 22.93
N PHE A 111 -16.09 -0.36 22.57
CA PHE A 111 -15.63 0.70 23.49
C PHE A 111 -16.57 1.90 23.55
N GLY A 112 -17.00 2.42 22.41
CA GLY A 112 -17.87 3.58 22.30
C GLY A 112 -17.53 4.46 21.10
N ILE A 113 -18.27 5.59 21.01
CA ILE A 113 -18.22 6.48 19.84
C ILE A 113 -16.87 7.19 19.67
N ALA A 114 -16.21 7.56 20.79
CA ALA A 114 -14.91 8.23 20.71
C ALA A 114 -13.83 7.29 20.15
N SER A 115 -13.81 6.03 20.58
CA SER A 115 -12.93 4.99 20.04
C SER A 115 -13.17 4.72 18.56
N TYR A 116 -14.45 4.65 18.15
CA TYR A 116 -14.85 4.49 16.76
C TYR A 116 -14.30 5.61 15.86
N LYS A 117 -14.59 6.86 16.25
CA LYS A 117 -14.14 8.05 15.49
C LYS A 117 -12.62 8.16 15.49
N THR A 118 -11.95 7.80 16.60
CA THR A 118 -10.49 7.78 16.69
C THR A 118 -9.89 6.77 15.70
N GLY A 119 -10.38 5.54 15.67
CA GLY A 119 -9.90 4.52 14.73
C GLY A 119 -10.06 4.95 13.27
N ALA A 120 -11.25 5.44 12.90
CA ALA A 120 -11.52 5.95 11.56
C ALA A 120 -10.62 7.15 11.20
N SER A 121 -10.37 8.08 12.14
CA SER A 121 -9.52 9.25 11.91
C SER A 121 -8.05 8.86 11.68
N PHE A 122 -7.52 7.91 12.46
CA PHE A 122 -6.16 7.39 12.26
C PHE A 122 -6.02 6.66 10.92
N PHE A 123 -7.03 5.91 10.50
CA PHE A 123 -7.05 5.33 9.15
C PHE A 123 -7.03 6.41 8.07
N LEU A 124 -7.90 7.41 8.15
CA LEU A 124 -7.96 8.50 7.17
C LEU A 124 -6.61 9.21 7.04
N LEU A 125 -5.98 9.55 8.18
CA LEU A 125 -4.64 10.16 8.20
C LEU A 125 -3.60 9.24 7.57
N SER A 126 -3.52 7.98 8.02
CA SER A 126 -2.57 7.00 7.54
C SER A 126 -2.71 6.77 6.04
N ARG A 127 -3.96 6.69 5.57
CA ARG A 127 -4.24 6.37 4.17
C ARG A 127 -4.01 7.55 3.24
N VAL A 128 -4.34 8.78 3.64
CA VAL A 128 -4.02 9.99 2.88
C VAL A 128 -2.52 10.10 2.66
N VAL A 129 -1.74 10.02 3.74
CA VAL A 129 -0.28 10.16 3.63
C VAL A 129 0.34 8.97 2.91
N GLY A 130 -0.07 7.73 3.25
CA GLY A 130 0.46 6.51 2.64
C GLY A 130 0.18 6.40 1.14
N SER A 131 -1.01 6.78 0.67
CA SER A 131 -1.33 6.81 -0.76
C SER A 131 -0.63 7.96 -1.49
N SER A 132 -0.48 9.11 -0.83
CA SER A 132 0.28 10.23 -1.39
C SER A 132 1.75 9.90 -1.60
N PHE A 133 2.41 9.15 -0.69
CA PHE A 133 3.78 8.65 -0.90
C PHE A 133 3.90 7.78 -2.16
N ARG A 134 2.96 6.84 -2.33
CA ARG A 134 2.96 5.92 -3.47
C ARG A 134 2.74 6.65 -4.80
N LEU A 135 1.79 7.60 -4.83
CA LEU A 135 1.51 8.42 -5.99
C LEU A 135 2.64 9.41 -6.30
N PHE A 136 3.24 9.99 -5.25
CA PHE A 136 4.37 10.91 -5.38
C PHE A 136 5.53 10.27 -6.14
N LEU A 137 5.92 9.03 -5.76
CA LEU A 137 7.00 8.31 -6.43
C LEU A 137 6.73 8.17 -7.93
N VAL A 138 5.51 7.73 -8.29
CA VAL A 138 5.18 7.49 -9.69
C VAL A 138 4.99 8.80 -10.46
N ALA A 139 4.41 9.82 -9.84
CA ALA A 139 4.31 11.16 -10.46
C ALA A 139 5.69 11.75 -10.75
N ASN A 140 6.68 11.53 -9.87
CA ASN A 140 8.06 11.96 -10.12
C ASN A 140 8.69 11.22 -11.31
N VAL A 141 8.50 9.90 -11.40
CA VAL A 141 9.01 9.15 -12.56
C VAL A 141 8.34 9.58 -13.86
N LEU A 142 7.02 9.80 -13.86
CA LEU A 142 6.30 10.32 -15.03
C LEU A 142 6.73 11.76 -15.38
N GLN A 143 6.97 12.61 -14.37
CA GLN A 143 7.49 13.95 -14.56
C GLN A 143 8.83 13.90 -15.31
N LEU A 144 9.77 13.13 -14.78
CA LEU A 144 11.13 12.99 -15.34
C LEU A 144 11.12 12.43 -16.77
N ILE A 145 10.33 11.37 -17.01
CA ILE A 145 10.35 10.65 -18.30
C ILE A 145 9.60 11.41 -19.40
N VAL A 146 8.51 12.12 -19.04
CA VAL A 146 7.57 12.66 -20.03
C VAL A 146 7.48 14.19 -19.93
N PHE A 147 7.08 14.67 -18.77
CA PHE A 147 6.59 16.04 -18.64
C PHE A 147 7.69 17.09 -18.53
N ASP A 148 8.88 16.75 -18.00
CA ASP A 148 10.02 17.68 -17.95
C ASP A 148 10.49 18.08 -19.36
N SER A 149 10.55 17.11 -20.29
CA SER A 149 10.91 17.35 -21.68
C SER A 149 9.91 18.24 -22.44
N MET A 150 8.68 18.34 -21.93
CA MET A 150 7.60 19.18 -22.48
C MET A 150 7.45 20.51 -21.74
N GLY A 151 8.28 20.79 -20.71
CA GLY A 151 8.18 21.98 -19.88
C GLY A 151 6.92 22.05 -19.02
N VAL A 152 6.26 20.92 -18.75
CA VAL A 152 5.04 20.85 -17.94
C VAL A 152 5.39 20.89 -16.46
N PRO A 153 4.84 21.82 -15.67
CA PRO A 153 5.15 21.93 -14.24
C PRO A 153 4.55 20.74 -13.46
N TYR A 154 5.23 20.32 -12.38
CA TYR A 154 4.87 19.16 -11.55
C TYR A 154 3.41 19.17 -11.03
N TYR A 155 2.89 20.35 -10.65
CA TYR A 155 1.50 20.44 -10.18
C TYR A 155 0.47 20.05 -11.25
N VAL A 156 0.79 20.23 -12.54
CA VAL A 156 -0.06 19.79 -13.65
C VAL A 156 -0.02 18.27 -13.77
N THR A 157 1.17 17.67 -13.69
CA THR A 157 1.34 16.20 -13.70
C THR A 157 0.52 15.54 -12.60
N VAL A 158 0.62 16.04 -11.36
CA VAL A 158 -0.16 15.53 -10.21
C VAL A 158 -1.65 15.70 -10.45
N SER A 159 -2.08 16.87 -10.94
CA SER A 159 -3.51 17.15 -11.21
C SER A 159 -4.09 16.23 -12.28
N ILE A 160 -3.35 15.99 -13.37
CA ILE A 160 -3.76 15.05 -14.43
C ILE A 160 -3.86 13.63 -13.84
N THR A 161 -2.83 13.19 -13.13
CA THR A 161 -2.79 11.86 -12.50
C THR A 161 -4.02 11.60 -11.64
N ILE A 162 -4.33 12.49 -10.71
CA ILE A 162 -5.49 12.34 -9.82
C ILE A 162 -6.82 12.47 -10.57
N SER A 163 -6.90 13.36 -11.56
CA SER A 163 -8.12 13.53 -12.36
C SER A 163 -8.46 12.26 -13.16
N LEU A 164 -7.44 11.58 -13.69
CA LEU A 164 -7.62 10.31 -14.40
C LEU A 164 -8.14 9.21 -13.46
N ILE A 165 -7.60 9.11 -12.23
CA ILE A 165 -8.10 8.17 -11.21
C ILE A 165 -9.56 8.47 -10.89
N TRP A 166 -9.87 9.74 -10.61
CA TRP A 166 -11.22 10.17 -10.30
C TRP A 166 -12.22 9.78 -11.40
N LEU A 167 -11.83 9.93 -12.66
CA LEU A 167 -12.70 9.72 -13.82
C LEU A 167 -13.30 8.31 -13.89
N TYR A 168 -12.54 7.26 -13.55
CA TYR A 168 -13.05 5.90 -13.62
C TYR A 168 -13.57 5.34 -12.29
N THR A 169 -13.23 5.99 -11.15
CA THR A 169 -13.62 5.49 -9.82
C THR A 169 -14.90 6.11 -9.26
N PHE A 170 -15.24 7.36 -9.66
CA PHE A 170 -16.29 8.16 -9.01
C PHE A 170 -17.68 7.54 -9.03
N LYS A 171 -17.98 6.67 -10.00
CA LYS A 171 -19.32 6.10 -10.22
C LYS A 171 -19.55 4.83 -9.42
N SER A 172 -18.68 3.84 -9.55
CA SER A 172 -18.93 2.45 -9.12
C SER A 172 -18.04 1.96 -8.00
N GLY A 173 -17.03 2.74 -7.61
CA GLY A 173 -16.17 2.44 -6.45
C GLY A 173 -15.56 1.04 -6.52
N ILE A 174 -15.68 0.29 -5.39
CA ILE A 174 -15.01 -1.01 -5.22
C ILE A 174 -15.42 -2.07 -6.26
N LYS A 175 -16.62 -1.99 -6.83
CA LYS A 175 -17.06 -2.94 -7.85
C LYS A 175 -16.22 -2.85 -9.13
N THR A 176 -15.90 -1.62 -9.57
CA THR A 176 -15.00 -1.40 -10.71
C THR A 176 -13.56 -1.76 -10.35
N ILE A 177 -13.11 -1.36 -9.15
CA ILE A 177 -11.73 -1.55 -8.69
C ILE A 177 -11.32 -3.02 -8.72
N VAL A 178 -12.16 -3.95 -8.30
CA VAL A 178 -11.84 -5.40 -8.36
C VAL A 178 -11.44 -5.84 -9.78
N TRP A 179 -12.05 -5.29 -10.82
CA TRP A 179 -11.73 -5.60 -12.21
C TRP A 179 -10.50 -4.84 -12.72
N THR A 180 -10.42 -3.54 -12.43
CA THR A 180 -9.27 -2.72 -12.85
C THR A 180 -7.99 -3.18 -12.18
N ASP A 181 -8.03 -3.50 -10.88
CA ASP A 181 -6.89 -4.03 -10.14
C ASP A 181 -6.37 -5.35 -10.71
N THR A 182 -7.28 -6.21 -11.19
CA THR A 182 -6.89 -7.48 -11.85
C THR A 182 -6.06 -7.22 -13.10
N LEU A 183 -6.48 -6.28 -13.95
CA LEU A 183 -5.73 -5.88 -15.14
C LEU A 183 -4.40 -5.21 -14.78
N GLN A 184 -4.42 -4.37 -13.77
CA GLN A 184 -3.24 -3.64 -13.28
C GLN A 184 -2.20 -4.60 -12.71
N THR A 185 -2.62 -5.57 -11.90
CA THR A 185 -1.74 -6.62 -11.38
C THR A 185 -1.10 -7.43 -12.52
N PHE A 186 -1.86 -7.77 -13.54
CA PHE A 186 -1.35 -8.49 -14.71
C PHE A 186 -0.23 -7.71 -15.40
N PHE A 187 -0.43 -6.44 -15.72
CA PHE A 187 0.60 -5.62 -16.37
C PHE A 187 1.83 -5.44 -15.51
N MET A 188 1.67 -5.27 -14.20
CA MET A 188 2.78 -5.12 -13.26
C MET A 188 3.65 -6.40 -13.21
N LEU A 189 3.04 -7.57 -13.05
CA LEU A 189 3.76 -8.84 -13.01
C LEU A 189 4.37 -9.19 -14.37
N LEU A 190 3.70 -8.84 -15.46
CA LEU A 190 4.22 -9.02 -16.81
C LEU A 190 5.45 -8.14 -17.06
N ALA A 191 5.41 -6.88 -16.62
CA ALA A 191 6.55 -5.97 -16.69
C ALA A 191 7.77 -6.52 -15.92
N LEU A 192 7.52 -7.01 -14.69
CA LEU A 192 8.54 -7.67 -13.87
C LEU A 192 9.19 -8.85 -14.61
N GLY A 193 8.37 -9.78 -15.11
CA GLY A 193 8.87 -10.98 -15.80
C GLY A 193 9.64 -10.66 -17.09
N ILE A 194 9.12 -9.73 -17.89
CA ILE A 194 9.77 -9.27 -19.13
C ILE A 194 11.12 -8.62 -18.83
N THR A 195 11.20 -7.75 -17.82
CA THR A 195 12.45 -7.08 -17.47
C THR A 195 13.51 -8.08 -16.98
N ILE A 196 13.12 -9.00 -16.08
CA ILE A 196 14.02 -10.09 -15.64
C ILE A 196 14.55 -10.88 -16.84
N TYR A 197 13.66 -11.27 -17.76
CA TYR A 197 14.04 -12.05 -18.93
C TYR A 197 15.06 -11.33 -19.83
N PHE A 198 14.81 -10.05 -20.17
CA PHE A 198 15.69 -9.31 -21.07
C PHE A 198 17.03 -8.97 -20.43
N ILE A 199 17.06 -8.60 -19.13
CA ILE A 199 18.34 -8.37 -18.43
C ILE A 199 19.14 -9.68 -18.32
N SER A 200 18.49 -10.78 -17.92
CA SER A 200 19.16 -12.08 -17.82
C SER A 200 19.74 -12.53 -19.16
N LYS A 201 19.03 -12.26 -20.27
CA LYS A 201 19.52 -12.57 -21.62
C LYS A 201 20.72 -11.69 -21.99
N ASP A 202 20.70 -10.40 -21.68
CA ASP A 202 21.78 -9.47 -22.00
C ASP A 202 23.04 -9.75 -21.18
N LEU A 203 22.89 -10.09 -19.90
CA LEU A 203 23.97 -10.55 -19.01
C LEU A 203 24.38 -12.02 -19.25
N GLN A 204 23.80 -12.70 -20.22
CA GLN A 204 24.10 -14.12 -20.58
C GLN A 204 23.92 -15.11 -19.41
N ILE A 205 22.95 -14.83 -18.52
CA ILE A 205 22.66 -15.67 -17.35
C ILE A 205 21.92 -16.93 -17.82
N SER A 206 22.55 -18.10 -17.69
CA SER A 206 21.96 -19.39 -18.07
C SER A 206 21.03 -19.96 -16.97
N ASN A 207 21.38 -19.74 -15.71
CA ASN A 207 20.59 -20.18 -14.54
C ASN A 207 20.54 -19.11 -13.48
N ILE A 208 19.33 -18.54 -13.29
CA ILE A 208 19.11 -17.43 -12.36
C ILE A 208 19.33 -17.84 -10.89
N PHE A 209 19.05 -19.11 -10.53
CA PHE A 209 19.22 -19.56 -9.14
C PHE A 209 20.72 -19.68 -8.78
N ASN A 210 21.54 -20.21 -9.69
CA ASN A 210 22.99 -20.26 -9.48
C ASN A 210 23.56 -18.84 -9.42
N TYR A 211 23.14 -17.97 -10.33
CA TYR A 211 23.55 -16.57 -10.34
C TYR A 211 23.26 -15.87 -9.01
N LEU A 212 22.05 -16.02 -8.49
CA LEU A 212 21.68 -15.44 -7.20
C LEU A 212 22.48 -16.04 -6.03
N SER A 213 22.76 -17.35 -6.06
CA SER A 213 23.53 -18.01 -4.98
C SER A 213 24.98 -17.53 -4.89
N GLU A 214 25.54 -17.02 -5.98
CA GLU A 214 26.90 -16.48 -6.09
C GLU A 214 26.95 -14.96 -5.87
N SER A 215 25.79 -14.26 -5.93
CA SER A 215 25.72 -12.81 -5.79
C SER A 215 25.95 -12.35 -4.35
N ASN A 216 26.73 -11.29 -4.19
CA ASN A 216 26.95 -10.63 -2.90
C ASN A 216 25.68 -9.90 -2.39
N TYR A 217 24.69 -9.66 -3.24
CA TYR A 217 23.47 -8.91 -2.92
C TYR A 217 22.28 -9.80 -2.51
N SER A 218 22.41 -11.14 -2.55
CA SER A 218 21.31 -12.06 -2.32
C SER A 218 21.16 -12.57 -0.88
N ARG A 219 21.94 -12.02 0.06
CA ARG A 219 21.86 -12.41 1.47
C ARG A 219 20.49 -12.08 2.05
N ILE A 220 19.77 -13.11 2.57
CA ILE A 220 18.43 -12.95 3.16
C ILE A 220 18.50 -12.75 4.67
N PHE A 221 19.26 -13.58 5.40
CA PHE A 221 19.19 -13.67 6.85
C PHE A 221 20.31 -12.89 7.53
N PHE A 222 19.94 -11.96 8.42
CA PHE A 222 20.83 -11.09 9.19
C PHE A 222 20.65 -11.37 10.68
N PHE A 223 21.53 -12.20 11.25
CA PHE A 223 21.54 -12.56 12.68
C PHE A 223 22.73 -11.97 13.44
N ASP A 224 23.66 -11.32 12.72
CA ASP A 224 25.00 -10.99 13.25
C ASP A 224 24.95 -9.88 14.32
N ASP A 225 24.12 -8.86 14.10
CA ASP A 225 24.05 -7.71 14.99
C ASP A 225 22.60 -7.40 15.42
N TRP A 226 22.30 -7.71 16.69
CA TRP A 226 21.02 -7.36 17.30
C TRP A 226 20.74 -5.85 17.33
N ARG A 227 21.75 -5.02 17.30
CA ARG A 227 21.60 -3.56 17.33
C ARG A 227 21.09 -3.02 16.01
N SER A 228 21.41 -3.69 14.90
CA SER A 228 20.97 -3.32 13.57
C SER A 228 19.44 -3.34 13.45
N LYS A 229 18.91 -2.38 12.68
CA LYS A 229 17.51 -2.36 12.25
C LYS A 229 17.15 -3.59 11.39
N ASP A 230 18.15 -4.17 10.70
CA ASP A 230 17.98 -5.26 9.73
C ASP A 230 18.08 -6.67 10.35
N HIS A 231 18.26 -6.76 11.67
CA HIS A 231 18.28 -8.05 12.36
C HIS A 231 17.00 -8.84 12.13
N PHE A 232 17.12 -10.16 11.81
CA PHE A 232 16.03 -11.04 11.42
C PHE A 232 14.79 -10.94 12.31
N VAL A 233 14.95 -11.04 13.62
CA VAL A 233 13.81 -11.03 14.55
C VAL A 233 13.03 -9.72 14.48
N LYS A 234 13.73 -8.59 14.36
CA LYS A 234 13.08 -7.27 14.23
C LYS A 234 12.32 -7.16 12.93
N GLN A 235 12.94 -7.53 11.81
CA GLN A 235 12.32 -7.45 10.48
C GLN A 235 11.13 -8.41 10.36
N PHE A 236 11.29 -9.65 10.80
CA PHE A 236 10.24 -10.67 10.75
C PHE A 236 9.01 -10.29 11.59
N LEU A 237 9.23 -9.89 12.85
CA LEU A 237 8.12 -9.45 13.71
C LEU A 237 7.49 -8.16 13.17
N SER A 238 8.29 -7.21 12.72
CA SER A 238 7.77 -5.99 12.08
C SER A 238 6.89 -6.34 10.90
N GLY A 239 7.32 -7.27 10.03
CA GLY A 239 6.54 -7.74 8.90
C GLY A 239 5.19 -8.32 9.31
N ALA A 240 5.16 -9.18 10.34
CA ALA A 240 3.91 -9.75 10.83
C ALA A 240 2.92 -8.66 11.29
N PHE A 241 3.39 -7.69 12.07
CA PHE A 241 2.53 -6.60 12.55
C PHE A 241 2.18 -5.58 11.45
N ILE A 242 3.09 -5.28 10.51
CA ILE A 242 2.81 -4.45 9.33
C ILE A 242 1.68 -5.07 8.51
N ALA A 243 1.72 -6.38 8.24
CA ALA A 243 0.64 -7.06 7.52
C ALA A 243 -0.70 -6.96 8.27
N ILE A 244 -0.69 -7.20 9.60
CA ILE A 244 -1.90 -7.07 10.42
C ILE A 244 -2.49 -5.67 10.30
N VAL A 245 -1.69 -4.61 10.46
CA VAL A 245 -2.23 -3.24 10.49
C VAL A 245 -2.54 -2.67 9.12
N MET A 246 -1.62 -2.81 8.15
CA MET A 246 -1.77 -2.21 6.82
C MET A 246 -2.66 -3.04 5.87
N THR A 247 -3.10 -4.23 6.31
CA THR A 247 -4.08 -5.05 5.57
C THR A 247 -5.29 -5.32 6.44
N GLY A 248 -5.11 -5.89 7.64
CA GLY A 248 -6.20 -6.35 8.50
C GLY A 248 -6.95 -5.23 9.22
N LEU A 249 -6.27 -4.14 9.59
CA LEU A 249 -6.84 -2.97 10.25
C LEU A 249 -6.95 -1.75 9.32
N ASP A 250 -6.81 -1.98 8.03
CA ASP A 250 -6.92 -1.00 6.97
C ASP A 250 -8.22 -1.20 6.17
N GLN A 251 -9.06 -0.17 6.13
CA GLN A 251 -10.38 -0.25 5.47
C GLN A 251 -10.27 -0.51 3.96
N ASP A 252 -9.23 -0.01 3.28
CA ASP A 252 -9.08 -0.22 1.84
C ASP A 252 -8.87 -1.70 1.50
N MET A 253 -7.95 -2.37 2.20
CA MET A 253 -7.67 -3.78 1.97
C MET A 253 -8.81 -4.68 2.47
N MET A 254 -9.41 -4.33 3.61
CA MET A 254 -10.53 -5.11 4.14
C MET A 254 -11.81 -4.89 3.35
N GLN A 255 -12.04 -3.70 2.78
CA GLN A 255 -13.19 -3.46 1.92
C GLN A 255 -13.19 -4.41 0.71
N LYS A 256 -12.02 -4.69 0.12
CA LYS A 256 -11.87 -5.70 -0.95
C LYS A 256 -12.22 -7.11 -0.44
N ASN A 257 -11.64 -7.53 0.67
CA ASN A 257 -11.96 -8.83 1.30
C ASN A 257 -13.47 -9.00 1.57
N LEU A 258 -14.12 -7.93 2.05
CA LEU A 258 -15.55 -7.94 2.38
C LEU A 258 -16.46 -7.92 1.15
N THR A 259 -15.92 -7.80 -0.07
CA THR A 259 -16.68 -8.01 -1.31
C THR A 259 -16.88 -9.49 -1.65
N CYS A 260 -16.09 -10.40 -1.06
CA CYS A 260 -16.25 -11.85 -1.22
C CYS A 260 -17.60 -12.32 -0.67
N ARG A 261 -18.21 -13.32 -1.33
CA ARG A 261 -19.54 -13.82 -0.98
C ARG A 261 -19.58 -14.44 0.42
N THR A 262 -18.57 -15.21 0.77
CA THR A 262 -18.51 -15.97 2.03
C THR A 262 -17.18 -15.75 2.76
N LEU A 263 -17.16 -16.05 4.08
CA LEU A 263 -15.92 -16.07 4.86
C LEU A 263 -14.89 -17.03 4.25
N LYS A 264 -15.32 -18.22 3.81
CA LYS A 264 -14.42 -19.22 3.18
C LYS A 264 -13.76 -18.66 1.91
N ASP A 265 -14.51 -17.89 1.11
CA ASP A 265 -13.96 -17.24 -0.08
C ASP A 265 -12.95 -16.16 0.29
N ALA A 266 -13.22 -15.35 1.31
CA ALA A 266 -12.29 -14.35 1.80
C ALA A 266 -11.01 -15.00 2.39
N GLN A 267 -11.13 -16.13 3.08
CA GLN A 267 -9.98 -16.88 3.58
C GLN A 267 -9.16 -17.52 2.44
N LYS A 268 -9.80 -18.05 1.39
CA LYS A 268 -9.12 -18.52 0.17
C LYS A 268 -8.40 -17.38 -0.53
N ASN A 269 -9.05 -16.21 -0.62
CA ASN A 269 -8.43 -15.01 -1.14
C ASN A 269 -7.13 -14.71 -0.37
N MET A 270 -7.17 -14.61 0.96
CA MET A 270 -6.00 -14.31 1.79
C MET A 270 -4.88 -15.34 1.63
N PHE A 271 -5.21 -16.62 1.53
CA PHE A 271 -4.23 -17.69 1.35
C PHE A 271 -3.45 -17.54 0.02
N TRP A 272 -4.16 -17.43 -1.10
CA TRP A 272 -3.52 -17.28 -2.41
C TRP A 272 -2.82 -15.94 -2.58
N PHE A 273 -3.42 -14.87 -2.06
CA PHE A 273 -2.79 -13.57 -1.98
C PHE A 273 -1.43 -13.64 -1.28
N THR A 274 -1.34 -14.33 -0.14
CA THR A 274 -0.09 -14.49 0.62
C THR A 274 0.99 -15.19 -0.21
N ILE A 275 0.66 -16.32 -0.83
CA ILE A 275 1.62 -17.10 -1.64
C ILE A 275 2.15 -16.25 -2.79
N VAL A 276 1.27 -15.66 -3.58
CA VAL A 276 1.68 -14.88 -4.75
C VAL A 276 2.46 -13.64 -4.35
N LEU A 277 2.09 -12.99 -3.23
CA LEU A 277 2.81 -11.82 -2.73
C LEU A 277 4.25 -12.15 -2.33
N VAL A 278 4.47 -13.27 -1.64
CA VAL A 278 5.81 -13.73 -1.26
C VAL A 278 6.66 -14.01 -2.50
N VAL A 279 6.11 -14.75 -3.47
CA VAL A 279 6.80 -15.04 -4.72
C VAL A 279 7.12 -13.76 -5.52
N ALA A 280 6.15 -12.86 -5.64
CA ALA A 280 6.34 -11.61 -6.36
C ALA A 280 7.43 -10.72 -5.72
N ASN A 281 7.45 -10.61 -4.39
CA ASN A 281 8.52 -9.86 -3.71
C ASN A 281 9.90 -10.49 -3.92
N LEU A 282 10.01 -11.82 -3.92
CA LEU A 282 11.27 -12.50 -4.25
C LEU A 282 11.70 -12.18 -5.69
N CYS A 283 10.77 -12.16 -6.64
CA CYS A 283 11.07 -11.76 -8.03
C CYS A 283 11.49 -10.28 -8.12
N PHE A 284 10.89 -9.36 -7.33
CA PHE A 284 11.33 -7.95 -7.29
C PHE A 284 12.75 -7.79 -6.71
N LEU A 285 13.10 -8.56 -5.67
CA LEU A 285 14.45 -8.59 -5.13
C LEU A 285 15.45 -9.19 -6.13
N THR A 286 15.06 -10.27 -6.83
CA THR A 286 15.85 -10.83 -7.94
C THR A 286 16.09 -9.78 -9.03
N LEU A 287 15.04 -9.05 -9.41
CA LEU A 287 15.19 -7.93 -10.36
C LEU A 287 16.19 -6.91 -9.84
N GLY A 288 16.21 -6.62 -8.53
CA GLY A 288 17.16 -5.68 -7.92
C GLY A 288 18.61 -6.09 -8.13
N VAL A 289 18.96 -7.36 -7.90
CA VAL A 289 20.31 -7.88 -8.20
C VAL A 289 20.65 -7.68 -9.67
N LEU A 290 19.76 -8.11 -10.57
CA LEU A 290 19.98 -7.99 -12.01
C LEU A 290 20.13 -6.52 -12.46
N LEU A 291 19.39 -5.58 -11.88
CA LEU A 291 19.51 -4.16 -12.19
C LEU A 291 20.85 -3.59 -11.72
N THR A 292 21.29 -3.95 -10.50
CA THR A 292 22.57 -3.51 -9.94
C THR A 292 23.74 -4.00 -10.82
N ASP A 293 23.79 -5.30 -11.10
CA ASP A 293 24.85 -5.88 -11.92
C ASP A 293 24.81 -5.35 -13.38
N TYR A 294 23.60 -5.11 -13.91
CA TYR A 294 23.43 -4.51 -15.23
C TYR A 294 23.94 -3.06 -15.28
N ALA A 295 23.70 -2.30 -14.21
CA ALA A 295 24.20 -0.92 -14.08
C ALA A 295 25.72 -0.89 -14.05
N ASP A 296 26.36 -1.76 -13.27
CA ASP A 296 27.81 -1.87 -13.16
C ASP A 296 28.45 -2.19 -14.51
N VAL A 297 27.92 -3.18 -15.26
CA VAL A 297 28.42 -3.56 -16.58
C VAL A 297 28.26 -2.45 -17.61
N ASN A 298 27.19 -1.65 -17.50
CA ASN A 298 26.86 -0.62 -18.49
C ASN A 298 27.28 0.79 -18.10
N GLY A 299 27.91 1.00 -16.94
CA GLY A 299 28.36 2.31 -16.44
C GLY A 299 27.19 3.25 -16.11
N ILE A 300 26.08 2.71 -15.60
CA ILE A 300 24.91 3.49 -15.17
C ILE A 300 25.13 3.89 -13.71
N THR A 301 25.00 5.16 -13.38
CA THR A 301 25.34 5.71 -12.05
C THR A 301 24.11 6.02 -11.19
N GLU A 302 22.92 5.91 -11.74
CA GLU A 302 21.68 6.06 -11.03
C GLU A 302 21.49 4.93 -10.01
N THR A 303 21.01 5.27 -8.81
CA THR A 303 20.85 4.34 -7.69
C THR A 303 19.45 4.46 -7.07
N LYS A 304 19.08 3.53 -6.20
CA LYS A 304 17.82 3.52 -5.46
C LYS A 304 16.60 3.59 -6.40
N ASP A 305 15.69 4.53 -6.13
CA ASP A 305 14.43 4.65 -6.87
C ASP A 305 14.61 5.16 -8.33
N ASP A 306 15.78 5.70 -8.68
CA ASP A 306 16.10 6.14 -10.06
C ASP A 306 16.70 5.00 -10.93
N LEU A 307 17.20 3.90 -10.32
CA LEU A 307 17.92 2.83 -11.01
C LEU A 307 17.06 2.11 -12.05
N PHE A 308 15.90 1.60 -11.64
CA PHE A 308 15.03 0.84 -12.55
C PHE A 308 14.49 1.71 -13.69
N PRO A 309 13.96 2.93 -13.45
CA PRO A 309 13.57 3.84 -14.52
C PRO A 309 14.71 4.14 -15.52
N ALA A 310 15.90 4.44 -15.03
CA ALA A 310 17.04 4.73 -15.88
C ALA A 310 17.39 3.56 -16.82
N ILE A 311 17.46 2.33 -16.29
CA ILE A 311 17.76 1.14 -17.09
C ILE A 311 16.64 0.86 -18.10
N ALA A 312 15.38 0.83 -17.65
CA ALA A 312 14.23 0.51 -18.49
C ALA A 312 14.04 1.51 -19.64
N MET A 313 14.35 2.78 -19.40
CA MET A 313 14.19 3.87 -20.39
C MET A 313 15.45 4.17 -21.20
N SER A 314 16.59 3.55 -20.87
CA SER A 314 17.88 3.73 -21.61
C SER A 314 17.80 3.38 -23.09
N GLY A 315 16.86 2.54 -23.48
CA GLY A 315 16.74 1.98 -24.83
C GLY A 315 17.65 0.75 -25.08
N LYS A 316 18.61 0.47 -24.20
CA LYS A 316 19.56 -0.67 -24.35
C LYS A 316 18.85 -2.03 -24.32
N LEU A 317 17.82 -2.18 -23.48
CA LEU A 317 17.01 -3.40 -23.37
C LEU A 317 15.89 -3.50 -24.43
N GLY A 318 15.81 -2.52 -25.34
CA GLY A 318 14.81 -2.46 -26.41
C GLY A 318 13.49 -1.82 -26.01
N LEU A 319 12.69 -1.48 -27.02
CA LEU A 319 11.42 -0.74 -26.88
C LEU A 319 10.39 -1.51 -26.03
N GLY A 320 10.39 -2.85 -26.12
CA GLY A 320 9.44 -3.69 -25.36
C GLY A 320 9.56 -3.51 -23.85
N VAL A 321 10.81 -3.51 -23.32
CA VAL A 321 11.03 -3.30 -21.87
C VAL A 321 10.54 -1.94 -21.44
N ALA A 322 10.82 -0.87 -22.19
CA ALA A 322 10.34 0.47 -21.88
C ALA A 322 8.80 0.58 -21.84
N ILE A 323 8.11 -0.05 -22.81
CA ILE A 323 6.64 -0.06 -22.86
C ILE A 323 6.08 -0.80 -21.64
N PHE A 324 6.56 -2.02 -21.37
CA PHE A 324 6.02 -2.79 -20.24
C PHE A 324 6.41 -2.21 -18.89
N PHE A 325 7.60 -1.61 -18.76
CA PHE A 325 7.98 -0.86 -17.56
C PHE A 325 6.98 0.27 -17.27
N LEU A 326 6.65 1.09 -18.28
CA LEU A 326 5.69 2.19 -18.13
C LEU A 326 4.28 1.68 -17.79
N LEU A 327 3.81 0.62 -18.47
CA LEU A 327 2.53 0.00 -18.16
C LEU A 327 2.49 -0.56 -16.74
N GLY A 328 3.56 -1.27 -16.31
CA GLY A 328 3.69 -1.80 -14.96
C GLY A 328 3.73 -0.71 -13.89
N LEU A 329 4.49 0.35 -14.14
CA LEU A 329 4.60 1.51 -13.25
C LEU A 329 3.25 2.20 -13.05
N ILE A 330 2.57 2.51 -14.16
CA ILE A 330 1.25 3.15 -14.15
C ILE A 330 0.24 2.23 -13.44
N ALA A 331 0.23 0.94 -13.79
CA ALA A 331 -0.64 -0.04 -13.16
C ALA A 331 -0.44 -0.11 -11.65
N ALA A 332 0.81 -0.21 -11.18
CA ALA A 332 1.15 -0.28 -9.77
C ALA A 332 0.75 0.97 -8.98
N ALA A 333 0.89 2.16 -9.60
CA ALA A 333 0.47 3.42 -9.00
C ALA A 333 -1.04 3.51 -8.84
N TYR A 334 -1.75 3.25 -9.93
CA TYR A 334 -3.18 3.54 -9.99
C TYR A 334 -4.01 2.51 -9.22
N SER A 335 -3.60 1.23 -9.16
CA SER A 335 -4.22 0.22 -8.30
C SER A 335 -4.19 0.56 -6.81
N SER A 336 -3.13 1.23 -6.36
CA SER A 336 -3.04 1.66 -4.97
C SER A 336 -3.83 2.93 -4.69
N ALA A 337 -3.95 3.81 -5.68
CA ALA A 337 -4.54 5.13 -5.53
C ALA A 337 -6.06 5.12 -5.65
N ASP A 338 -6.61 4.38 -6.62
CA ASP A 338 -8.05 4.29 -6.84
C ASP A 338 -8.75 3.60 -5.67
N SER A 339 -8.13 2.54 -5.16
CA SER A 339 -8.56 1.85 -3.96
C SER A 339 -8.56 2.77 -2.74
N ALA A 340 -7.44 3.48 -2.52
CA ALA A 340 -7.30 4.40 -1.41
C ALA A 340 -8.34 5.52 -1.47
N LEU A 341 -8.55 6.14 -2.64
CA LEU A 341 -9.54 7.21 -2.82
C LEU A 341 -10.96 6.71 -2.53
N THR A 342 -11.28 5.48 -2.95
CA THR A 342 -12.57 4.85 -2.66
C THR A 342 -12.73 4.53 -1.19
N ALA A 343 -11.70 4.00 -0.52
CA ALA A 343 -11.73 3.68 0.90
C ALA A 343 -11.81 4.93 1.80
N LEU A 344 -11.06 5.99 1.45
CA LEU A 344 -11.16 7.30 2.11
C LEU A 344 -12.57 7.88 1.99
N THR A 345 -13.16 7.80 0.78
CA THR A 345 -14.53 8.24 0.54
C THR A 345 -15.52 7.42 1.37
N THR A 346 -15.34 6.10 1.43
CA THR A 346 -16.21 5.19 2.18
C THR A 346 -16.13 5.49 3.69
N SER A 347 -14.93 5.47 4.25
CA SER A 347 -14.73 5.65 5.69
C SER A 347 -15.20 7.05 6.14
N PHE A 348 -14.85 8.10 5.42
CA PHE A 348 -15.33 9.44 5.77
C PHE A 348 -16.85 9.56 5.68
N SER A 349 -17.47 8.96 4.67
CA SER A 349 -18.92 8.97 4.48
C SER A 349 -19.65 8.21 5.61
N ILE A 350 -19.19 7.00 5.90
CA ILE A 350 -19.84 6.08 6.86
C ILE A 350 -19.41 6.37 8.28
N ASP A 351 -18.09 6.47 8.53
CA ASP A 351 -17.55 6.52 9.88
C ASP A 351 -17.55 7.92 10.48
N ILE A 352 -17.34 8.96 9.66
CA ILE A 352 -17.28 10.34 10.17
C ILE A 352 -18.63 11.04 10.04
N LEU A 353 -19.22 11.04 8.84
CA LEU A 353 -20.47 11.75 8.59
C LEU A 353 -21.75 10.95 8.89
N GLU A 354 -21.64 9.60 8.93
CA GLU A 354 -22.78 8.68 9.17
C GLU A 354 -23.94 8.92 8.20
N ILE A 355 -23.59 9.07 6.90
CA ILE A 355 -24.57 9.44 5.87
C ILE A 355 -25.66 8.39 5.69
N ASP A 356 -25.33 7.13 5.93
CA ASP A 356 -26.22 5.97 5.87
C ASP A 356 -27.33 6.02 6.89
N LYS A 357 -27.10 6.66 8.06
CA LYS A 357 -28.06 6.82 9.14
C LYS A 357 -28.88 8.11 9.03
N LYS A 358 -28.35 9.15 8.35
CA LYS A 358 -28.88 10.51 8.42
C LYS A 358 -29.63 10.95 7.17
N TYR A 359 -29.41 10.32 6.02
CA TYR A 359 -29.90 10.84 4.75
C TYR A 359 -30.53 9.76 3.86
N SER A 360 -31.45 10.19 2.96
CA SER A 360 -31.98 9.34 1.88
C SER A 360 -30.89 8.90 0.89
N GLU A 361 -31.09 7.79 0.19
CA GLU A 361 -30.09 7.21 -0.72
C GLU A 361 -29.62 8.21 -1.78
N GLU A 362 -30.51 9.00 -2.38
CA GLU A 362 -30.15 10.02 -3.37
C GLU A 362 -29.21 11.09 -2.77
N LYS A 363 -29.50 11.55 -1.55
CA LYS A 363 -28.69 12.54 -0.85
C LYS A 363 -27.34 11.94 -0.43
N GLN A 364 -27.32 10.69 0.00
CA GLN A 364 -26.06 9.95 0.30
C GLN A 364 -25.16 9.88 -0.94
N VAL A 365 -25.67 9.51 -2.12
CA VAL A 365 -24.90 9.47 -3.37
C VAL A 365 -24.32 10.85 -3.71
N ARG A 366 -25.08 11.92 -3.53
CA ARG A 366 -24.60 13.30 -3.78
C ARG A 366 -23.49 13.72 -2.82
N ILE A 367 -23.63 13.42 -1.52
CA ILE A 367 -22.62 13.70 -0.52
C ILE A 367 -21.36 12.89 -0.80
N ARG A 368 -21.48 11.59 -1.06
CA ARG A 368 -20.36 10.70 -1.40
C ARG A 368 -19.53 11.25 -2.56
N LYS A 369 -20.18 11.70 -3.65
CA LYS A 369 -19.49 12.30 -4.80
C LYS A 369 -18.69 13.55 -4.42
N ARG A 370 -19.22 14.40 -3.55
CA ARG A 370 -18.49 15.59 -3.05
C ARG A 370 -17.30 15.21 -2.19
N ILE A 371 -17.44 14.18 -1.34
CA ILE A 371 -16.35 13.66 -0.52
C ILE A 371 -15.24 13.06 -1.42
N HIS A 372 -15.61 12.37 -2.47
CA HIS A 372 -14.66 11.80 -3.43
C HIS A 372 -13.80 12.90 -4.11
N ILE A 373 -14.42 14.01 -4.49
CA ILE A 373 -13.71 15.18 -5.00
C ILE A 373 -12.81 15.80 -3.91
N LEU A 374 -13.33 15.95 -2.68
CA LEU A 374 -12.55 16.49 -1.56
C LEU A 374 -11.27 15.71 -1.33
N PHE A 375 -11.31 14.38 -1.26
CA PHE A 375 -10.11 13.57 -1.08
C PHE A 375 -9.19 13.58 -2.29
N SER A 376 -9.71 13.71 -3.50
CA SER A 376 -8.87 13.95 -4.69
C SER A 376 -8.04 15.24 -4.54
N LEU A 377 -8.66 16.32 -4.09
CA LEU A 377 -7.95 17.58 -3.83
C LEU A 377 -6.97 17.47 -2.66
N VAL A 378 -7.32 16.77 -1.59
CA VAL A 378 -6.42 16.52 -0.46
C VAL A 378 -5.17 15.76 -0.92
N LEU A 379 -5.31 14.72 -1.73
CA LEU A 379 -4.18 13.96 -2.28
C LEU A 379 -3.27 14.86 -3.14
N ILE A 380 -3.84 15.71 -4.00
CA ILE A 380 -3.06 16.68 -4.80
C ILE A 380 -2.23 17.58 -3.88
N VAL A 381 -2.86 18.19 -2.87
CA VAL A 381 -2.18 19.11 -1.94
C VAL A 381 -1.06 18.41 -1.19
N VAL A 382 -1.29 17.19 -0.66
CA VAL A 382 -0.26 16.45 0.07
C VAL A 382 0.91 16.06 -0.84
N MET A 383 0.65 15.63 -2.09
CA MET A 383 1.70 15.33 -3.05
C MET A 383 2.53 16.58 -3.40
N LEU A 384 1.91 17.74 -3.53
CA LEU A 384 2.64 19.01 -3.75
C LEU A 384 3.50 19.37 -2.55
N ILE A 385 3.00 19.18 -1.32
CA ILE A 385 3.79 19.37 -0.09
C ILE A 385 5.01 18.42 -0.10
N PHE A 386 4.83 17.15 -0.47
CA PHE A 386 5.94 16.19 -0.53
C PHE A 386 7.01 16.58 -1.53
N ASN A 387 6.65 17.15 -2.64
CA ASN A 387 7.61 17.64 -3.65
C ASN A 387 8.57 18.69 -3.09
N TYR A 388 8.14 19.49 -2.12
CA TYR A 388 9.00 20.48 -1.45
C TYR A 388 9.68 19.95 -0.19
N ALA A 389 9.08 18.97 0.49
CA ALA A 389 9.53 18.52 1.81
C ALA A 389 10.43 17.29 1.77
N ILE A 390 10.36 16.45 0.71
CA ILE A 390 11.09 15.19 0.62
C ILE A 390 12.28 15.34 -0.33
N ALA A 391 13.49 15.38 0.25
CA ALA A 391 14.74 15.38 -0.50
C ALA A 391 15.35 13.99 -0.68
N ASP A 392 14.91 12.99 0.13
CA ASP A 392 15.44 11.62 0.13
C ASP A 392 14.76 10.78 -0.96
N LYS A 393 15.56 10.01 -1.71
CA LYS A 393 15.11 9.16 -2.82
C LYS A 393 14.58 7.78 -2.40
N SER A 394 14.58 7.45 -1.09
CA SER A 394 14.04 6.18 -0.58
C SER A 394 12.64 6.36 0.00
N VAL A 395 11.64 6.29 -0.84
CA VAL A 395 10.22 6.50 -0.45
C VAL A 395 9.70 5.36 0.44
N ILE A 396 10.17 4.11 0.25
CA ILE A 396 9.68 2.95 1.02
C ILE A 396 9.97 3.07 2.52
N ASN A 397 11.16 3.54 2.89
CA ASN A 397 11.54 3.71 4.29
C ASN A 397 10.68 4.79 4.97
N LYS A 398 10.41 5.91 4.28
CA LYS A 398 9.53 6.97 4.78
C LYS A 398 8.10 6.50 4.95
N LEU A 399 7.58 5.73 3.99
CA LEU A 399 6.25 5.14 4.04
C LEU A 399 6.07 4.26 5.28
N PHE A 400 6.97 3.30 5.51
CA PHE A 400 6.86 2.39 6.66
C PHE A 400 7.13 3.08 7.99
N GLN A 401 8.03 4.05 8.04
CA GLN A 401 8.26 4.86 9.23
C GLN A 401 6.99 5.62 9.62
N PHE A 402 6.34 6.30 8.67
CA PHE A 402 5.09 7.01 8.90
C PHE A 402 3.96 6.05 9.31
N ALA A 403 3.85 4.90 8.63
CA ALA A 403 2.90 3.87 8.98
C ALA A 403 3.09 3.37 10.41
N GLY A 404 4.34 3.20 10.87
CA GLY A 404 4.65 2.81 12.25
C GLY A 404 4.07 3.75 13.30
N TYR A 405 4.05 5.06 13.02
CA TYR A 405 3.45 6.04 13.93
C TYR A 405 1.93 6.11 13.84
N THR A 406 1.34 5.97 12.67
CA THR A 406 -0.09 6.20 12.46
C THR A 406 -0.96 4.95 12.63
N TYR A 407 -0.43 3.76 12.35
CA TYR A 407 -1.17 2.50 12.56
C TYR A 407 -0.97 1.90 13.97
N GLY A 408 0.02 2.35 14.75
CA GLY A 408 0.24 1.87 16.11
C GLY A 408 -0.99 2.00 17.01
N PRO A 409 -1.67 3.15 17.06
CA PRO A 409 -2.91 3.29 17.83
C PRO A 409 -4.00 2.31 17.42
N LEU A 410 -4.16 2.03 16.14
CA LEU A 410 -5.09 1.01 15.65
C LEU A 410 -4.70 -0.39 16.14
N LEU A 411 -3.40 -0.73 16.08
CA LEU A 411 -2.90 -2.01 16.60
C LEU A 411 -3.24 -2.17 18.09
N GLY A 412 -2.95 -1.15 18.90
CA GLY A 412 -3.22 -1.18 20.34
C GLY A 412 -4.71 -1.30 20.67
N LEU A 413 -5.57 -0.53 19.97
CA LEU A 413 -7.03 -0.58 20.14
C LEU A 413 -7.61 -1.96 19.80
N TYR A 414 -7.23 -2.51 18.65
CA TYR A 414 -7.70 -3.83 18.23
C TYR A 414 -7.16 -4.94 19.12
N ALA A 415 -5.87 -4.90 19.47
CA ALA A 415 -5.28 -5.87 20.38
C ALA A 415 -5.99 -5.85 21.74
N PHE A 416 -6.21 -4.67 22.31
CA PHE A 416 -6.93 -4.54 23.57
C PHE A 416 -8.36 -5.07 23.47
N GLY A 417 -9.07 -4.75 22.39
CA GLY A 417 -10.45 -5.18 22.17
C GLY A 417 -10.60 -6.69 21.99
N LEU A 418 -9.62 -7.33 21.32
CA LEU A 418 -9.63 -8.78 21.03
C LEU A 418 -9.16 -9.61 22.22
N PHE A 419 -8.11 -9.17 22.93
CA PHE A 419 -7.47 -9.98 23.96
C PHE A 419 -7.97 -9.71 25.38
N THR A 420 -8.79 -8.65 25.58
CA THR A 420 -9.38 -8.33 26.88
C THR A 420 -10.88 -8.21 26.80
N GLN A 421 -11.56 -8.33 27.94
CA GLN A 421 -12.99 -7.98 28.08
C GLN A 421 -13.18 -6.71 28.91
N TRP A 422 -12.10 -6.03 29.26
CA TRP A 422 -12.15 -4.85 30.12
C TRP A 422 -12.86 -3.68 29.42
N LYS A 423 -13.64 -2.95 30.19
CA LYS A 423 -14.25 -1.70 29.75
C LYS A 423 -13.25 -0.55 29.90
N VAL A 424 -13.29 0.41 29.00
CA VAL A 424 -12.39 1.57 28.97
C VAL A 424 -13.24 2.85 29.13
N ARG A 425 -12.65 3.89 29.67
CA ARG A 425 -13.22 5.26 29.63
C ARG A 425 -13.05 5.79 28.20
N ASP A 426 -14.10 5.64 27.38
CA ASP A 426 -14.06 5.93 25.94
C ASP A 426 -13.55 7.34 25.61
N ALA A 427 -13.89 8.35 26.46
CA ALA A 427 -13.43 9.72 26.29
C ALA A 427 -11.88 9.91 26.39
N LEU A 428 -11.16 8.98 27.02
CA LEU A 428 -9.70 9.04 27.12
C LEU A 428 -8.98 8.42 25.91
N VAL A 429 -9.69 7.61 25.11
CA VAL A 429 -9.09 6.89 23.97
C VAL A 429 -8.45 7.82 22.95
N PRO A 430 -9.06 8.94 22.53
CA PRO A 430 -8.41 9.88 21.60
C PRO A 430 -7.09 10.42 22.13
N ILE A 431 -7.04 10.73 23.43
CA ILE A 431 -5.84 11.28 24.10
C ILE A 431 -4.72 10.24 24.10
N ILE A 432 -5.04 8.99 24.46
CA ILE A 432 -4.09 7.87 24.47
C ILE A 432 -3.56 7.62 23.05
N ALA A 433 -4.46 7.57 22.06
CA ALA A 433 -4.11 7.33 20.67
C ALA A 433 -3.23 8.43 20.06
N LEU A 434 -3.33 9.68 20.53
CA LEU A 434 -2.45 10.77 20.14
C LEU A 434 -1.13 10.78 20.91
N ALA A 435 -1.15 10.43 22.20
CA ALA A 435 0.05 10.41 23.03
C ALA A 435 1.02 9.28 22.64
N ALA A 436 0.53 8.09 22.29
CA ALA A 436 1.36 6.94 21.99
C ALA A 436 2.31 7.14 20.78
N PRO A 437 1.90 7.66 19.63
CA PRO A 437 2.82 8.01 18.53
C PRO A 437 3.86 9.05 18.92
N ILE A 438 3.47 10.07 19.70
CA ILE A 438 4.39 11.13 20.15
C ILE A 438 5.46 10.52 21.07
N LEU A 439 5.08 9.72 22.04
CA LEU A 439 6.02 9.02 22.93
C LEU A 439 6.92 8.06 22.14
N SER A 440 6.34 7.31 21.19
CA SER A 440 7.10 6.41 20.32
C SER A 440 8.15 7.16 19.49
N TYR A 441 7.80 8.35 18.98
CA TYR A 441 8.75 9.20 18.25
C TYR A 441 9.91 9.63 19.15
N PHE A 442 9.63 10.15 20.36
CA PHE A 442 10.70 10.53 21.31
C PHE A 442 11.58 9.35 21.72
N ILE A 443 11.00 8.18 21.94
CA ILE A 443 11.77 6.96 22.22
C ILE A 443 12.63 6.57 21.01
N SER A 444 12.08 6.63 19.80
CA SER A 444 12.76 6.24 18.58
C SER A 444 14.00 7.10 18.28
N ILE A 445 13.88 8.42 18.39
CA ILE A 445 15.02 9.33 18.10
C ILE A 445 16.16 9.22 19.12
N ASN A 446 15.86 8.78 20.35
CA ASN A 446 16.85 8.58 21.40
C ASN A 446 17.27 7.11 21.57
N SER A 447 16.71 6.19 20.75
CA SER A 447 16.83 4.76 20.97
C SER A 447 18.27 4.25 20.90
N LEU A 448 19.07 4.78 19.99
CA LEU A 448 20.48 4.43 19.86
C LEU A 448 21.26 4.83 21.13
N GLN A 449 20.98 6.02 21.67
CA GLN A 449 21.63 6.52 22.89
C GLN A 449 21.16 5.79 24.15
N TRP A 450 19.87 5.50 24.28
CA TRP A 450 19.28 4.91 25.49
C TRP A 450 19.43 3.40 25.57
N PHE A 451 19.29 2.72 24.43
CA PHE A 451 19.20 1.26 24.36
C PHE A 451 20.30 0.63 23.49
N GLY A 452 21.08 1.45 22.77
CA GLY A 452 22.16 0.98 21.90
C GLY A 452 21.67 0.26 20.63
N PHE A 453 20.39 0.45 20.20
CA PHE A 453 19.85 -0.13 18.99
C PHE A 453 18.85 0.79 18.29
N GLU A 454 18.62 0.56 17.00
CA GLU A 454 17.61 1.25 16.21
C GLU A 454 16.33 0.41 16.11
N PHE A 455 15.17 1.07 16.26
CA PHE A 455 13.87 0.40 16.11
C PHE A 455 13.54 0.02 14.66
N GLY A 456 13.86 0.88 13.68
CA GLY A 456 13.41 0.67 12.31
C GLY A 456 11.89 0.51 12.24
N PHE A 457 11.41 -0.51 11.53
CA PHE A 457 9.97 -0.81 11.43
C PHE A 457 9.36 -1.38 12.72
N PHE A 458 10.19 -1.82 13.66
CA PHE A 458 9.75 -2.34 14.96
C PHE A 458 9.07 -1.28 15.84
N ILE A 459 9.20 0.02 15.49
CA ILE A 459 8.52 1.14 16.15
C ILE A 459 7.00 0.99 16.16
N LEU A 460 6.42 0.33 15.16
CA LEU A 460 4.99 0.01 15.11
C LEU A 460 4.53 -0.80 16.33
N ILE A 461 5.32 -1.79 16.72
CA ILE A 461 5.00 -2.67 17.85
C ILE A 461 5.08 -1.88 19.15
N LEU A 462 6.12 -1.05 19.33
CA LEU A 462 6.23 -0.19 20.48
C LEU A 462 5.02 0.76 20.62
N ASN A 463 4.65 1.42 19.52
CA ASN A 463 3.52 2.33 19.50
C ASN A 463 2.18 1.62 19.82
N GLY A 464 1.97 0.43 19.25
CA GLY A 464 0.81 -0.41 19.58
C GLY A 464 0.79 -0.81 21.06
N LEU A 465 1.96 -1.19 21.62
CA LEU A 465 2.11 -1.54 23.03
C LEU A 465 1.81 -0.33 23.94
N LEU A 466 2.36 0.85 23.65
CA LEU A 466 2.08 2.07 24.42
C LEU A 466 0.58 2.42 24.40
N THR A 467 -0.07 2.27 23.24
CA THR A 467 -1.52 2.45 23.15
C THR A 467 -2.25 1.42 24.01
N PHE A 468 -1.89 0.14 23.92
CA PHE A 468 -2.48 -0.92 24.73
C PHE A 468 -2.34 -0.65 26.24
N LEU A 469 -1.15 -0.30 26.70
CA LEU A 469 -0.86 0.04 28.10
C LEU A 469 -1.65 1.29 28.55
N GLY A 470 -1.75 2.31 27.71
CA GLY A 470 -2.59 3.48 27.97
C GLY A 470 -4.07 3.11 28.18
N LEU A 471 -4.59 2.14 27.39
CA LEU A 471 -5.95 1.62 27.56
C LEU A 471 -6.12 0.80 28.85
N VAL A 472 -5.08 0.06 29.28
CA VAL A 472 -5.07 -0.62 30.60
C VAL A 472 -5.20 0.37 31.74
N LEU A 473 -4.50 1.51 31.65
CA LEU A 473 -4.58 2.58 32.66
C LEU A 473 -5.95 3.30 32.64
N ALA A 474 -6.59 3.36 31.48
CA ALA A 474 -7.92 3.99 31.32
C ALA A 474 -9.09 3.03 31.57
N ARG A 475 -8.84 1.81 32.05
CA ARG A 475 -9.89 0.81 32.37
C ARG A 475 -10.88 1.36 33.42
N ARG A 476 -12.10 0.86 33.33
CA ARG A 476 -13.16 1.07 34.33
C ARG A 476 -13.29 -0.15 35.21
#